data_0e20b8907809aa16da3b72044432c1bf
#
_entry.id   0e20b8907809aa16da3b72044432c1bf
#
_cell.length_a   1.000
_cell.length_b   1.000
_cell.length_c   1.000
_cell.angle_alpha   90.00
_cell.angle_beta   90.00
_cell.angle_gamma   90.00
#
_symmetry.space_group_name_H-M   'P 1'
#
loop_
_entity.id
_entity.type
_entity.pdbx_description
1 polymer ?
#
loop_
_entity_poly.entity_id
_entity_poly.type
_entity_poly.pdbx_seq_one_letter_code
_entity_poly.pdbx_strand_id
1 'polypeptide(L)'
;MIGFRAALAAVIAVSAALLAPLEARADKLSDIISKGVVRVSVFADVPPFGSLNANRELEGFDIDMAKLVAKAMGVKLELVQVPAASRIPFLMTDKVDMNIAAMSITAERALQVMFSAPYADTSLAVFGSKSLGVASGADLGKNRIVVAKGTTEDLVLTALAPKADIMRTEDNATAVQAYLSGHAQLLAANSVVVVELAKRNPDKEFDFKFALRRAPAHITIRRGEHDLLRWLDTLIFQSTLNGDLDELHRKWLGGPMRPLPPM
;
A
#
# COMPACT_ATOMS: atom_id res chain seq x y z
N MET A 1 38.39 18.68 -54.96
CA MET A 1 37.09 19.28 -54.59
C MET A 1 36.00 18.27 -54.13
N ILE A 2 36.16 16.99 -54.45
CA ILE A 2 35.16 15.93 -54.08
C ILE A 2 35.25 15.56 -52.60
N GLY A 3 36.45 15.54 -51.98
CA GLY A 3 36.63 15.15 -50.58
C GLY A 3 36.04 16.13 -49.54
N PHE A 4 35.99 17.42 -49.81
CA PHE A 4 35.46 18.43 -48.90
C PHE A 4 33.93 18.40 -48.80
N ARG A 5 33.25 18.05 -49.91
CA ARG A 5 31.78 17.88 -49.92
C ARG A 5 31.34 16.62 -49.17
N ALA A 6 32.12 15.53 -49.25
CA ALA A 6 31.84 14.29 -48.52
C ALA A 6 32.02 14.45 -47.03
N ALA A 7 33.08 15.18 -46.56
CA ALA A 7 33.32 15.48 -45.16
C ALA A 7 32.23 16.38 -44.56
N LEU A 8 31.75 17.39 -45.31
CA LEU A 8 30.68 18.28 -44.83
C LEU A 8 29.33 17.56 -44.74
N ALA A 9 29.03 16.65 -45.69
CA ALA A 9 27.82 15.82 -45.62
C ALA A 9 27.84 14.84 -44.45
N ALA A 10 29.00 14.26 -44.11
CA ALA A 10 29.16 13.39 -42.95
C ALA A 10 28.97 14.13 -41.63
N VAL A 11 29.48 15.37 -41.48
CA VAL A 11 29.31 16.19 -40.27
C VAL A 11 27.83 16.59 -40.09
N ILE A 12 27.09 16.92 -41.15
CA ILE A 12 25.66 17.25 -41.12
C ILE A 12 24.84 16.02 -40.73
N ALA A 13 25.16 14.83 -41.22
CA ALA A 13 24.47 13.59 -40.86
C ALA A 13 24.67 13.19 -39.43
N VAL A 14 25.88 13.37 -38.86
CA VAL A 14 26.17 13.11 -37.43
C VAL A 14 25.46 14.13 -36.56
N SER A 15 25.39 15.41 -36.96
CA SER A 15 24.66 16.43 -36.20
C SER A 15 23.14 16.20 -36.20
N ALA A 16 22.56 15.67 -37.28
CA ALA A 16 21.14 15.34 -37.38
C ALA A 16 20.77 14.10 -36.52
N ALA A 17 21.69 13.12 -36.36
CA ALA A 17 21.50 11.96 -35.53
C ALA A 17 21.53 12.32 -34.02
N LEU A 18 22.23 13.38 -33.61
CA LEU A 18 22.28 13.89 -32.25
C LEU A 18 21.05 14.72 -31.85
N LEU A 19 20.22 15.11 -32.85
CA LEU A 19 18.97 15.83 -32.66
C LEU A 19 17.74 14.91 -32.70
N ALA A 20 17.92 13.58 -32.71
CA ALA A 20 16.80 12.67 -32.53
C ALA A 20 16.12 13.03 -31.21
N PRO A 21 14.81 13.38 -31.17
CA PRO A 21 14.12 13.67 -29.93
C PRO A 21 14.33 12.44 -29.03
N LEU A 22 14.95 12.63 -27.85
CA LEU A 22 14.75 11.69 -26.79
C LEU A 22 13.23 11.59 -26.66
N GLU A 23 12.65 10.43 -26.98
CA GLU A 23 11.25 10.17 -26.66
C GLU A 23 11.12 10.44 -25.16
N ALA A 24 10.64 11.63 -24.83
CA ALA A 24 10.25 11.95 -23.46
C ALA A 24 9.17 10.92 -23.12
N ARG A 25 9.53 9.89 -22.39
CA ARG A 25 8.56 8.91 -21.89
C ARG A 25 7.46 9.71 -21.23
N ALA A 26 6.26 9.67 -21.82
CA ALA A 26 5.12 10.38 -21.24
C ALA A 26 5.02 9.97 -19.79
N ASP A 27 5.02 10.96 -18.88
CA ASP A 27 4.83 10.74 -17.46
C ASP A 27 3.52 10.01 -17.23
N LYS A 28 3.50 9.12 -16.26
CA LYS A 28 2.33 8.29 -15.94
C LYS A 28 1.07 9.12 -15.65
N LEU A 29 1.20 10.33 -15.09
CA LEU A 29 0.07 11.23 -14.89
C LEU A 29 -0.57 11.61 -16.22
N SER A 30 0.22 12.06 -17.19
CA SER A 30 -0.25 12.40 -18.54
C SER A 30 -0.88 11.20 -19.27
N ASP A 31 -0.30 10.01 -19.08
CA ASP A 31 -0.83 8.75 -19.59
C ASP A 31 -2.24 8.45 -19.05
N ILE A 32 -2.43 8.55 -17.72
CA ILE A 32 -3.71 8.32 -17.05
C ILE A 32 -4.77 9.29 -17.57
N ILE A 33 -4.43 10.60 -17.62
CA ILE A 33 -5.35 11.65 -18.07
C ILE A 33 -5.73 11.41 -19.54
N SER A 34 -4.78 11.10 -20.41
CA SER A 34 -5.06 10.88 -21.84
C SER A 34 -5.90 9.63 -22.11
N LYS A 35 -5.70 8.57 -21.33
CA LYS A 35 -6.49 7.33 -21.40
C LYS A 35 -7.87 7.47 -20.77
N GLY A 36 -8.08 8.48 -19.91
CA GLY A 36 -9.33 8.70 -19.19
C GLY A 36 -9.66 7.61 -18.15
N VAL A 37 -8.64 6.84 -17.69
CA VAL A 37 -8.81 5.77 -16.71
C VAL A 37 -7.58 5.64 -15.83
N VAL A 38 -7.81 5.43 -14.52
CA VAL A 38 -6.76 5.08 -13.53
C VAL A 38 -7.04 3.69 -12.96
N ARG A 39 -6.02 2.82 -12.99
CA ARG A 39 -6.07 1.46 -12.44
C ARG A 39 -5.42 1.45 -11.08
N VAL A 40 -6.18 1.10 -10.05
CA VAL A 40 -5.75 1.15 -8.66
C VAL A 40 -5.84 -0.22 -8.02
N SER A 41 -4.72 -0.74 -7.50
CA SER A 41 -4.75 -1.95 -6.71
C SER A 41 -5.20 -1.67 -5.28
N VAL A 42 -6.11 -2.53 -4.78
CA VAL A 42 -6.72 -2.43 -3.45
C VAL A 42 -6.82 -3.80 -2.79
N PHE A 43 -6.93 -3.82 -1.46
CA PHE A 43 -7.34 -5.02 -0.74
C PHE A 43 -8.85 -5.26 -0.85
N ALA A 44 -9.25 -6.54 -0.71
CA ALA A 44 -10.64 -6.97 -0.59
C ALA A 44 -10.89 -7.77 0.70
N ASP A 45 -9.88 -7.90 1.57
CA ASP A 45 -9.85 -8.77 2.75
C ASP A 45 -9.23 -8.12 3.99
N VAL A 46 -9.12 -6.78 3.99
CA VAL A 46 -8.51 -5.98 5.07
C VAL A 46 -9.47 -4.87 5.53
N PRO A 47 -10.63 -5.22 6.12
CA PRO A 47 -11.53 -4.20 6.65
C PRO A 47 -10.86 -3.44 7.82
N PRO A 48 -11.05 -2.12 7.95
CA PRO A 48 -11.93 -1.26 7.16
C PRO A 48 -11.27 -0.61 5.93
N PHE A 49 -10.03 -1.00 5.55
CA PHE A 49 -9.31 -0.42 4.40
C PHE A 49 -9.91 -0.87 3.07
N GLY A 50 -10.13 -2.17 2.90
CA GLY A 50 -10.78 -2.74 1.73
C GLY A 50 -11.43 -4.08 2.07
N SER A 51 -12.69 -4.23 1.70
CA SER A 51 -13.49 -5.44 1.90
C SER A 51 -14.59 -5.55 0.85
N LEU A 52 -15.22 -6.71 0.78
CA LEU A 52 -16.43 -6.89 -0.01
C LEU A 52 -17.65 -6.70 0.90
N ASN A 53 -18.61 -5.88 0.46
CA ASN A 53 -19.90 -5.73 1.12
C ASN A 53 -20.82 -6.95 0.83
N ALA A 54 -22.07 -6.92 1.35
CA ALA A 54 -23.06 -7.98 1.14
C ALA A 54 -23.40 -8.22 -0.35
N ASN A 55 -23.26 -7.19 -1.19
CA ASN A 55 -23.49 -7.26 -2.63
C ASN A 55 -22.25 -7.70 -3.41
N ARG A 56 -21.14 -8.04 -2.70
CA ARG A 56 -19.83 -8.37 -3.28
C ARG A 56 -19.16 -7.21 -4.02
N GLU A 57 -19.50 -5.98 -3.65
CA GLU A 57 -18.85 -4.77 -4.15
C GLU A 57 -17.73 -4.35 -3.20
N LEU A 58 -16.67 -3.77 -3.75
CA LEU A 58 -15.55 -3.25 -2.97
C LEU A 58 -15.96 -1.99 -2.20
N GLU A 59 -15.69 -2.00 -0.90
CA GLU A 59 -15.86 -0.87 0.00
C GLU A 59 -14.69 -0.74 0.97
N GLY A 60 -14.51 0.45 1.55
CA GLY A 60 -13.48 0.68 2.55
C GLY A 60 -12.78 2.02 2.36
N PHE A 61 -11.91 2.33 3.31
CA PHE A 61 -11.13 3.56 3.33
C PHE A 61 -10.29 3.74 2.05
N ASP A 62 -9.55 2.70 1.65
CA ASP A 62 -8.69 2.73 0.47
C ASP A 62 -9.50 2.81 -0.83
N ILE A 63 -10.70 2.21 -0.84
CA ILE A 63 -11.62 2.29 -1.97
C ILE A 63 -12.12 3.72 -2.16
N ASP A 64 -12.52 4.38 -1.07
CA ASP A 64 -13.00 5.77 -1.13
C ASP A 64 -11.84 6.74 -1.41
N MET A 65 -10.62 6.46 -0.91
CA MET A 65 -9.41 7.21 -1.30
C MET A 65 -9.12 7.06 -2.81
N ALA A 66 -9.27 5.87 -3.38
CA ALA A 66 -9.12 5.65 -4.82
C ALA A 66 -10.19 6.42 -5.63
N LYS A 67 -11.43 6.46 -5.15
CA LYS A 67 -12.49 7.29 -5.75
C LYS A 67 -12.17 8.78 -5.69
N LEU A 68 -11.60 9.27 -4.58
CA LEU A 68 -11.16 10.64 -4.43
C LEU A 68 -10.08 10.99 -5.46
N VAL A 69 -9.08 10.13 -5.63
CA VAL A 69 -8.01 10.28 -6.64
C VAL A 69 -8.60 10.34 -8.05
N ALA A 70 -9.43 9.37 -8.43
CA ALA A 70 -10.03 9.30 -9.77
C ALA A 70 -10.92 10.52 -10.09
N LYS A 71 -11.73 10.95 -9.10
CA LYS A 71 -12.58 12.14 -9.19
C LYS A 71 -11.74 13.39 -9.40
N ALA A 72 -10.65 13.55 -8.64
CA ALA A 72 -9.77 14.72 -8.75
C ALA A 72 -9.00 14.74 -10.09
N MET A 73 -8.67 13.57 -10.66
CA MET A 73 -8.08 13.47 -12.01
C MET A 73 -9.12 13.67 -13.14
N GLY A 74 -10.43 13.57 -12.85
CA GLY A 74 -11.47 13.61 -13.88
C GLY A 74 -11.52 12.36 -14.76
N VAL A 75 -11.10 11.20 -14.25
CA VAL A 75 -10.98 9.94 -15.00
C VAL A 75 -11.85 8.83 -14.38
N LYS A 76 -12.07 7.74 -15.12
CA LYS A 76 -12.72 6.53 -14.62
C LYS A 76 -11.79 5.78 -13.66
N LEU A 77 -12.36 5.19 -12.61
CA LEU A 77 -11.66 4.32 -11.68
C LEU A 77 -11.84 2.85 -12.07
N GLU A 78 -10.73 2.14 -12.17
CA GLU A 78 -10.69 0.68 -12.29
C GLU A 78 -9.98 0.10 -11.06
N LEU A 79 -10.69 -0.71 -10.27
CA LEU A 79 -10.17 -1.33 -9.06
C LEU A 79 -9.67 -2.74 -9.36
N VAL A 80 -8.45 -3.05 -8.91
CA VAL A 80 -7.81 -4.36 -9.08
C VAL A 80 -7.52 -4.95 -7.71
N GLN A 81 -8.16 -6.06 -7.38
CA GLN A 81 -7.92 -6.75 -6.10
C GLN A 81 -6.56 -7.45 -6.11
N VAL A 82 -5.80 -7.30 -5.02
CA VAL A 82 -4.46 -7.90 -4.91
C VAL A 82 -4.19 -8.44 -3.51
N PRO A 83 -3.50 -9.58 -3.36
CA PRO A 83 -2.91 -9.97 -2.09
C PRO A 83 -1.68 -9.09 -1.78
N ALA A 84 -1.28 -9.03 -0.52
CA ALA A 84 -0.23 -8.12 -0.05
C ALA A 84 1.10 -8.29 -0.81
N ALA A 85 1.52 -9.51 -1.10
CA ALA A 85 2.76 -9.81 -1.83
C ALA A 85 2.75 -9.35 -3.29
N SER A 86 1.56 -9.20 -3.91
CA SER A 86 1.41 -8.84 -5.32
C SER A 86 1.36 -7.32 -5.58
N ARG A 87 1.27 -6.48 -4.54
CA ARG A 87 1.13 -5.02 -4.67
C ARG A 87 2.27 -4.40 -5.51
N ILE A 88 3.53 -4.65 -5.14
CA ILE A 88 4.70 -4.15 -5.88
C ILE A 88 4.84 -4.82 -7.25
N PRO A 89 4.77 -6.15 -7.39
CA PRO A 89 4.78 -6.81 -8.70
C PRO A 89 3.74 -6.27 -9.70
N PHE A 90 2.54 -5.93 -9.26
CA PHE A 90 1.50 -5.38 -10.16
C PHE A 90 1.85 -3.97 -10.67
N LEU A 91 2.46 -3.14 -9.83
CA LEU A 91 3.02 -1.85 -10.26
C LEU A 91 4.16 -2.03 -11.27
N MET A 92 5.11 -2.93 -10.98
CA MET A 92 6.30 -3.15 -11.82
C MET A 92 5.96 -3.73 -13.19
N THR A 93 4.86 -4.49 -13.29
CA THR A 93 4.39 -5.11 -14.55
C THR A 93 3.29 -4.30 -15.27
N ASP A 94 3.06 -3.05 -14.84
CA ASP A 94 2.06 -2.13 -15.42
C ASP A 94 0.62 -2.68 -15.44
N LYS A 95 0.30 -3.58 -14.52
CA LYS A 95 -1.07 -4.07 -14.32
C LYS A 95 -1.95 -3.02 -13.64
N VAL A 96 -1.33 -2.14 -12.85
CA VAL A 96 -1.96 -1.01 -12.17
C VAL A 96 -1.07 0.23 -12.29
N ASP A 97 -1.68 1.40 -12.16
CA ASP A 97 -0.99 2.68 -12.23
C ASP A 97 -0.52 3.12 -10.84
N MET A 98 -1.27 2.78 -9.80
CA MET A 98 -0.93 3.01 -8.41
C MET A 98 -1.49 1.94 -7.50
N ASN A 99 -0.96 1.89 -6.27
CA ASN A 99 -1.45 1.00 -5.23
C ASN A 99 -1.95 1.82 -4.04
N ILE A 100 -3.21 1.63 -3.68
CA ILE A 100 -3.86 2.20 -2.49
C ILE A 100 -4.40 1.01 -1.68
N ALA A 101 -3.51 0.39 -0.90
CA ALA A 101 -3.80 -0.84 -0.16
C ALA A 101 -2.96 -0.89 1.13
N ALA A 102 -3.18 0.09 2.03
CA ALA A 102 -2.58 0.20 3.35
C ALA A 102 -1.06 -0.07 3.35
N MET A 103 -0.31 0.44 2.36
CA MET A 103 1.12 0.16 2.25
C MET A 103 1.96 1.13 3.05
N SER A 104 2.76 0.60 3.98
CA SER A 104 3.72 1.39 4.75
C SER A 104 5.10 1.41 4.09
N ILE A 105 5.84 2.50 4.33
CA ILE A 105 7.22 2.66 3.87
C ILE A 105 8.16 1.67 4.58
N THR A 106 9.04 1.06 3.80
CA THR A 106 10.28 0.45 4.27
C THR A 106 11.42 0.85 3.34
N ALA A 107 12.65 0.89 3.85
CA ALA A 107 13.83 1.20 3.03
C ALA A 107 13.98 0.23 1.85
N GLU A 108 13.68 -1.05 2.06
CA GLU A 108 13.71 -2.08 1.02
C GLU A 108 12.70 -1.80 -0.10
N ARG A 109 11.44 -1.47 0.24
CA ARG A 109 10.41 -1.13 -0.75
C ARG A 109 10.74 0.17 -1.49
N ALA A 110 11.35 1.15 -0.81
CA ALA A 110 11.75 2.42 -1.41
C ALA A 110 12.84 2.27 -2.49
N LEU A 111 13.57 1.16 -2.51
CA LEU A 111 14.45 0.82 -3.62
C LEU A 111 13.70 0.42 -4.89
N GLN A 112 12.42 0.04 -4.80
CA GLN A 112 11.64 -0.48 -5.92
C GLN A 112 10.53 0.47 -6.36
N VAL A 113 9.93 1.21 -5.44
CA VAL A 113 8.75 2.05 -5.66
C VAL A 113 8.90 3.40 -4.99
N MET A 114 8.01 4.35 -5.31
CA MET A 114 7.89 5.65 -4.64
C MET A 114 6.62 5.68 -3.80
N PHE A 115 6.65 6.48 -2.74
CA PHE A 115 5.57 6.63 -1.78
C PHE A 115 5.13 8.09 -1.74
N SER A 116 3.82 8.33 -1.76
CA SER A 116 3.23 9.64 -1.52
C SER A 116 3.40 10.08 -0.06
N ALA A 117 3.02 11.31 0.25
CA ALA A 117 2.68 11.69 1.61
C ALA A 117 1.70 10.67 2.22
N PRO A 118 1.73 10.44 3.54
CA PRO A 118 0.83 9.50 4.19
C PRO A 118 -0.62 10.00 4.13
N TYR A 119 -1.57 9.07 3.97
CA TYR A 119 -3.00 9.39 3.95
C TYR A 119 -3.78 8.78 5.13
N ALA A 120 -3.19 7.83 5.87
CA ALA A 120 -3.77 7.26 7.07
C ALA A 120 -2.70 6.94 8.11
N ASP A 121 -3.03 7.15 9.41
CA ASP A 121 -2.18 6.73 10.51
C ASP A 121 -2.59 5.34 10.97
N THR A 122 -1.67 4.40 10.93
CA THR A 122 -1.89 3.03 11.36
C THR A 122 -0.75 2.52 12.23
N SER A 123 -1.05 1.51 13.05
CA SER A 123 -0.09 0.83 13.92
C SER A 123 -0.21 -0.67 13.75
N LEU A 124 0.93 -1.33 13.71
CA LEU A 124 1.03 -2.77 13.59
C LEU A 124 1.38 -3.36 14.93
N ALA A 125 0.73 -4.45 15.30
CA ALA A 125 0.92 -5.09 16.59
C ALA A 125 0.66 -6.60 16.52
N VAL A 126 1.01 -7.28 17.60
CA VAL A 126 0.71 -8.69 17.83
C VAL A 126 -0.46 -8.79 18.80
N PHE A 127 -1.39 -9.66 18.49
CA PHE A 127 -2.61 -9.93 19.25
C PHE A 127 -2.74 -11.41 19.58
N GLY A 128 -3.43 -11.74 20.64
CA GLY A 128 -3.64 -13.10 21.07
C GLY A 128 -4.59 -13.22 22.25
N SER A 129 -4.73 -14.43 22.84
CA SER A 129 -5.52 -14.60 24.06
C SER A 129 -4.87 -13.88 25.25
N LYS A 130 -5.69 -13.32 26.12
CA LYS A 130 -5.28 -12.66 27.36
C LYS A 130 -4.40 -13.54 28.25
N SER A 131 -4.64 -14.84 28.24
CA SER A 131 -3.89 -15.82 29.02
C SER A 131 -2.46 -16.06 28.54
N LEU A 132 -2.11 -15.64 27.30
CA LEU A 132 -0.75 -15.80 26.77
C LEU A 132 0.18 -14.72 27.34
N GLY A 133 1.22 -15.14 28.05
CA GLY A 133 2.25 -14.28 28.65
C GLY A 133 3.30 -13.81 27.64
N VAL A 134 2.86 -13.18 26.54
CA VAL A 134 3.73 -12.65 25.47
C VAL A 134 3.69 -11.13 25.52
N ALA A 135 4.84 -10.47 25.71
CA ALA A 135 4.97 -9.01 25.79
C ALA A 135 6.00 -8.44 24.79
N SER A 136 6.75 -9.30 24.11
CA SER A 136 7.78 -8.91 23.14
C SER A 136 8.06 -10.02 22.14
N GLY A 137 8.85 -9.71 21.10
CA GLY A 137 9.34 -10.73 20.15
C GLY A 137 10.17 -11.85 20.80
N ALA A 138 10.83 -11.57 21.91
CA ALA A 138 11.60 -12.57 22.67
C ALA A 138 10.71 -13.61 23.36
N ASP A 139 9.47 -13.23 23.70
CA ASP A 139 8.52 -14.08 24.41
C ASP A 139 7.69 -14.97 23.50
N LEU A 140 7.84 -14.87 22.18
CA LEU A 140 7.09 -15.70 21.23
C LEU A 140 7.28 -17.20 21.48
N GLY A 141 8.51 -17.61 21.83
CA GLY A 141 8.80 -18.95 22.29
C GLY A 141 8.32 -20.03 21.30
N LYS A 142 7.40 -20.90 21.78
CA LYS A 142 6.74 -21.96 20.99
C LYS A 142 5.38 -21.52 20.43
N ASN A 143 4.94 -20.30 20.71
CA ASN A 143 3.65 -19.82 20.21
C ASN A 143 3.76 -19.52 18.72
N ARG A 144 2.94 -20.19 17.93
CA ARG A 144 2.83 -19.89 16.50
C ARG A 144 2.14 -18.56 16.30
N ILE A 145 2.78 -17.70 15.50
CA ILE A 145 2.20 -16.42 15.06
C ILE A 145 1.86 -16.48 13.58
N VAL A 146 0.66 -16.08 13.20
CA VAL A 146 0.25 -16.03 11.80
C VAL A 146 0.29 -14.60 11.28
N VAL A 147 0.67 -14.48 10.01
CA VAL A 147 0.76 -13.22 9.27
C VAL A 147 0.54 -13.46 7.78
N ALA A 148 -0.02 -12.49 7.07
CA ALA A 148 -0.07 -12.56 5.60
C ALA A 148 1.29 -12.20 5.01
N LYS A 149 1.75 -13.01 4.04
CA LYS A 149 3.03 -12.87 3.35
C LYS A 149 3.15 -11.51 2.65
N GLY A 150 4.32 -10.88 2.76
CA GLY A 150 4.62 -9.61 2.09
C GLY A 150 3.97 -8.38 2.73
N THR A 151 3.34 -8.52 3.89
CA THR A 151 2.90 -7.39 4.71
C THR A 151 4.08 -6.76 5.44
N THR A 152 3.87 -5.58 6.03
CA THR A 152 4.90 -4.96 6.86
C THR A 152 5.08 -5.71 8.18
N GLU A 153 4.02 -6.32 8.69
CA GLU A 153 4.05 -7.21 9.85
C GLU A 153 4.97 -8.40 9.63
N ASP A 154 4.89 -9.04 8.46
CA ASP A 154 5.76 -10.16 8.09
C ASP A 154 7.24 -9.74 8.05
N LEU A 155 7.55 -8.60 7.42
CA LEU A 155 8.91 -8.07 7.34
C LEU A 155 9.48 -7.77 8.74
N VAL A 156 8.67 -7.08 9.58
CA VAL A 156 9.10 -6.70 10.93
C VAL A 156 9.28 -7.93 11.82
N LEU A 157 8.34 -8.88 11.80
CA LEU A 157 8.46 -10.12 12.58
C LEU A 157 9.67 -10.94 12.16
N THR A 158 9.93 -11.06 10.86
CA THR A 158 11.08 -11.80 10.34
C THR A 158 12.41 -11.23 10.87
N ALA A 159 12.51 -9.90 10.94
CA ALA A 159 13.69 -9.23 11.46
C ALA A 159 13.77 -9.28 13.00
N LEU A 160 12.64 -9.08 13.69
CA LEU A 160 12.58 -8.99 15.15
C LEU A 160 12.73 -10.36 15.82
N ALA A 161 12.14 -11.39 15.24
CA ALA A 161 12.09 -12.73 15.83
C ALA A 161 12.40 -13.84 14.79
N PRO A 162 13.64 -13.91 14.30
CA PRO A 162 14.01 -14.82 13.19
C PRO A 162 13.91 -16.31 13.54
N LYS A 163 13.79 -16.65 14.84
CA LYS A 163 13.62 -18.03 15.32
C LYS A 163 12.19 -18.38 15.71
N ALA A 164 11.24 -17.43 15.59
CA ALA A 164 9.83 -17.68 15.90
C ALA A 164 9.17 -18.59 14.86
N ASP A 165 8.17 -19.37 15.29
CA ASP A 165 7.31 -20.13 14.39
C ASP A 165 6.31 -19.20 13.71
N ILE A 166 6.72 -18.59 12.57
CA ILE A 166 5.91 -17.67 11.80
C ILE A 166 5.19 -18.41 10.67
N MET A 167 3.89 -18.61 10.84
CA MET A 167 3.00 -19.13 9.80
C MET A 167 2.65 -18.01 8.82
N ARG A 168 3.02 -18.19 7.55
CA ARG A 168 2.73 -17.24 6.48
C ARG A 168 1.60 -17.73 5.61
N THR A 169 0.57 -16.91 5.42
CA THR A 169 -0.55 -17.17 4.51
C THR A 169 -0.45 -16.33 3.26
N GLU A 170 -1.15 -16.70 2.20
CA GLU A 170 -1.11 -15.96 0.93
C GLU A 170 -1.89 -14.64 1.02
N ASP A 171 -2.93 -14.57 1.86
CA ASP A 171 -3.78 -13.41 2.05
C ASP A 171 -4.13 -13.18 3.52
N ASN A 172 -4.74 -12.02 3.82
CA ASN A 172 -5.09 -11.64 5.19
C ASN A 172 -6.29 -12.42 5.72
N ALA A 173 -7.26 -12.75 4.86
CA ALA A 173 -8.42 -13.55 5.26
C ALA A 173 -8.00 -14.90 5.80
N THR A 174 -7.07 -15.58 5.10
CA THR A 174 -6.52 -16.87 5.54
C THR A 174 -5.72 -16.74 6.83
N ALA A 175 -4.98 -15.63 7.04
CA ALA A 175 -4.28 -15.39 8.31
C ALA A 175 -5.27 -15.26 9.47
N VAL A 176 -6.33 -14.47 9.29
CA VAL A 176 -7.40 -14.32 10.28
C VAL A 176 -8.07 -15.67 10.58
N GLN A 177 -8.40 -16.46 9.55
CA GLN A 177 -9.02 -17.76 9.75
C GLN A 177 -8.10 -18.75 10.50
N ALA A 178 -6.81 -18.75 10.23
CA ALA A 178 -5.84 -19.57 10.96
C ALA A 178 -5.79 -19.21 12.45
N TYR A 179 -5.87 -17.93 12.78
CA TYR A 179 -5.98 -17.47 14.16
C TYR A 179 -7.31 -17.88 14.82
N LEU A 180 -8.45 -17.59 14.16
CA LEU A 180 -9.79 -17.91 14.67
C LEU A 180 -10.02 -19.41 14.90
N SER A 181 -9.45 -20.25 14.05
CA SER A 181 -9.52 -21.72 14.17
C SER A 181 -8.49 -22.34 15.13
N GLY A 182 -7.59 -21.52 15.71
CA GLY A 182 -6.57 -22.00 16.67
C GLY A 182 -5.35 -22.65 16.05
N HIS A 183 -5.18 -22.58 14.71
CA HIS A 183 -3.95 -23.04 14.04
C HIS A 183 -2.73 -22.17 14.38
N ALA A 184 -2.98 -20.94 14.82
CA ALA A 184 -1.98 -20.05 15.40
C ALA A 184 -2.53 -19.40 16.68
N GLN A 185 -1.68 -19.22 17.69
CA GLN A 185 -2.03 -18.63 18.99
C GLN A 185 -1.97 -17.09 18.96
N LEU A 186 -1.23 -16.54 18.00
CA LEU A 186 -0.99 -15.11 17.84
C LEU A 186 -1.28 -14.67 16.40
N LEU A 187 -1.78 -13.46 16.27
CA LEU A 187 -2.03 -12.78 14.99
C LEU A 187 -1.21 -11.49 14.94
N ALA A 188 -0.39 -11.32 13.91
CA ALA A 188 0.21 -10.02 13.61
C ALA A 188 -0.65 -9.29 12.57
N ALA A 189 -1.16 -8.11 12.95
CA ALA A 189 -2.07 -7.36 12.11
C ALA A 189 -2.04 -5.85 12.43
N ASN A 190 -2.66 -5.07 11.55
CA ASN A 190 -2.95 -3.68 11.80
C ASN A 190 -3.99 -3.54 12.92
N SER A 191 -3.73 -2.67 13.89
CA SER A 191 -4.59 -2.50 15.07
C SER A 191 -6.04 -2.11 14.71
N VAL A 192 -6.25 -1.32 13.66
CA VAL A 192 -7.60 -0.93 13.21
C VAL A 192 -8.36 -2.14 12.67
N VAL A 193 -7.69 -3.03 11.93
CA VAL A 193 -8.26 -4.29 11.44
C VAL A 193 -8.71 -5.17 12.59
N VAL A 194 -7.90 -5.28 13.64
CA VAL A 194 -8.23 -6.12 14.80
C VAL A 194 -9.43 -5.59 15.58
N VAL A 195 -9.59 -4.28 15.69
CA VAL A 195 -10.81 -3.69 16.29
C VAL A 195 -12.06 -4.14 15.53
N GLU A 196 -12.02 -4.17 14.22
CA GLU A 196 -13.14 -4.62 13.40
C GLU A 196 -13.36 -6.14 13.49
N LEU A 197 -12.28 -6.92 13.54
CA LEU A 197 -12.35 -8.38 13.76
C LEU A 197 -12.97 -8.73 15.11
N ALA A 198 -12.61 -8.03 16.17
CA ALA A 198 -13.15 -8.26 17.51
C ALA A 198 -14.67 -8.00 17.57
N LYS A 199 -15.16 -6.97 16.89
CA LYS A 199 -16.61 -6.71 16.79
C LYS A 199 -17.36 -7.85 16.10
N ARG A 200 -16.77 -8.45 15.08
CA ARG A 200 -17.38 -9.56 14.30
C ARG A 200 -17.24 -10.91 14.94
N ASN A 201 -16.33 -11.06 15.91
CA ASN A 201 -16.00 -12.32 16.59
C ASN A 201 -15.95 -12.09 18.11
N PRO A 202 -17.10 -11.78 18.77
CA PRO A 202 -17.12 -11.41 20.18
C PRO A 202 -16.67 -12.53 21.13
N ASP A 203 -16.74 -13.79 20.68
CA ASP A 203 -16.31 -14.96 21.45
C ASP A 203 -14.81 -15.25 21.34
N LYS A 204 -14.06 -14.43 20.56
CA LYS A 204 -12.63 -14.57 20.37
C LYS A 204 -11.87 -13.45 21.07
N GLU A 205 -10.75 -13.78 21.65
CA GLU A 205 -9.87 -12.81 22.28
C GLU A 205 -8.88 -12.23 21.29
N PHE A 206 -8.74 -10.91 21.31
CA PHE A 206 -7.80 -10.13 20.52
C PHE A 206 -7.05 -9.15 21.41
N ASP A 207 -6.54 -9.63 22.55
CA ASP A 207 -5.78 -8.79 23.45
C ASP A 207 -4.46 -8.36 22.79
N PHE A 208 -4.16 -7.07 22.94
CA PHE A 208 -2.88 -6.51 22.52
C PHE A 208 -1.74 -7.16 23.30
N LYS A 209 -0.72 -7.63 22.61
CA LYS A 209 0.48 -8.21 23.19
C LYS A 209 1.65 -7.23 23.17
N PHE A 210 2.08 -6.82 22.00
CA PHE A 210 3.12 -5.79 21.86
C PHE A 210 3.01 -5.10 20.51
N ALA A 211 3.50 -3.85 20.45
CA ALA A 211 3.58 -3.08 19.21
C ALA A 211 4.73 -3.58 18.35
N LEU A 212 4.49 -3.68 17.05
CA LEU A 212 5.56 -3.90 16.06
C LEU A 212 6.15 -2.56 15.62
N ARG A 213 5.30 -1.68 15.08
CA ARG A 213 5.69 -0.32 14.70
C ARG A 213 4.49 0.56 14.36
N ARG A 214 4.68 1.88 14.39
CA ARG A 214 3.80 2.82 13.68
C ARG A 214 4.05 2.67 12.19
N ALA A 215 3.02 2.63 11.39
CA ALA A 215 3.08 2.24 9.99
C ALA A 215 2.06 3.01 9.14
N PRO A 216 2.23 4.35 8.97
CA PRO A 216 1.33 5.14 8.15
C PRO A 216 1.17 4.54 6.76
N ALA A 217 -0.03 4.68 6.19
CA ALA A 217 -0.34 4.20 4.86
C ALA A 217 -0.06 5.27 3.80
N HIS A 218 0.50 4.85 2.68
CA HIS A 218 0.92 5.69 1.56
C HIS A 218 0.41 5.14 0.25
N ILE A 219 0.06 6.02 -0.70
CA ILE A 219 -0.13 5.64 -2.09
C ILE A 219 1.25 5.28 -2.66
N THR A 220 1.32 4.18 -3.39
CA THR A 220 2.58 3.68 -3.93
C THR A 220 2.52 3.64 -5.44
N ILE A 221 3.57 4.13 -6.09
CA ILE A 221 3.70 4.20 -7.55
C ILE A 221 5.06 3.68 -8.01
N ARG A 222 5.24 3.45 -9.30
CA ARG A 222 6.55 3.07 -9.86
C ARG A 222 7.58 4.17 -9.66
N ARG A 223 8.84 3.77 -9.62
CA ARG A 223 9.97 4.70 -9.62
C ARG A 223 10.03 5.49 -10.92
N GLY A 224 10.41 6.77 -10.78
CA GLY A 224 10.58 7.68 -11.90
C GLY A 224 9.30 8.44 -12.29
N GLU A 225 8.16 8.15 -11.69
CA GLU A 225 6.89 8.83 -11.96
C GLU A 225 6.74 10.07 -11.07
N HIS A 226 7.67 11.03 -11.20
CA HIS A 226 7.79 12.17 -10.29
C HIS A 226 6.61 13.15 -10.36
N ASP A 227 6.04 13.39 -11.55
CA ASP A 227 4.91 14.29 -11.71
C ASP A 227 3.65 13.70 -11.10
N LEU A 228 3.43 12.38 -11.28
CA LEU A 228 2.35 11.66 -10.60
C LEU A 228 2.51 11.73 -9.07
N LEU A 229 3.73 11.51 -8.55
CA LEU A 229 3.99 11.63 -7.12
C LEU A 229 3.67 13.01 -6.60
N ARG A 230 4.16 14.06 -7.26
CA ARG A 230 3.93 15.44 -6.86
C ARG A 230 2.46 15.80 -6.88
N TRP A 231 1.73 15.32 -7.88
CA TRP A 231 0.30 15.50 -7.98
C TRP A 231 -0.46 14.81 -6.82
N LEU A 232 -0.09 13.56 -6.49
CA LEU A 232 -0.67 12.81 -5.36
C LEU A 232 -0.41 13.52 -4.02
N ASP A 233 0.80 13.99 -3.79
CA ASP A 233 1.15 14.74 -2.58
C ASP A 233 0.34 16.03 -2.46
N THR A 234 0.14 16.73 -3.58
CA THR A 234 -0.69 17.92 -3.64
C THR A 234 -2.15 17.61 -3.32
N LEU A 235 -2.69 16.50 -3.88
CA LEU A 235 -4.05 16.06 -3.58
C LEU A 235 -4.23 15.72 -2.09
N ILE A 236 -3.31 14.95 -1.50
CA ILE A 236 -3.36 14.58 -0.08
C ILE A 236 -3.30 15.84 0.79
N PHE A 237 -2.39 16.78 0.50
CA PHE A 237 -2.30 18.05 1.20
C PHE A 237 -3.60 18.85 1.11
N GLN A 238 -4.15 19.03 -0.08
CA GLN A 238 -5.42 19.73 -0.29
C GLN A 238 -6.59 19.05 0.43
N SER A 239 -6.68 17.73 0.34
CA SER A 239 -7.74 16.94 1.01
C SER A 239 -7.62 16.95 2.53
N THR A 240 -6.42 17.20 3.05
CA THR A 240 -6.21 17.45 4.48
C THR A 240 -6.73 18.83 4.88
N LEU A 241 -6.47 19.87 4.07
CA LEU A 241 -6.88 21.24 4.38
C LEU A 241 -8.40 21.45 4.29
N ASN A 242 -9.05 20.83 3.29
CA ASN A 242 -10.49 21.01 3.08
C ASN A 242 -11.37 20.02 3.87
N GLY A 243 -10.75 19.05 4.57
CA GLY A 243 -11.42 18.11 5.44
C GLY A 243 -11.88 16.80 4.77
N ASP A 244 -11.70 16.62 3.46
CA ASP A 244 -12.10 15.37 2.76
C ASP A 244 -11.45 14.14 3.40
N LEU A 245 -10.16 14.25 3.75
CA LEU A 245 -9.43 13.15 4.35
C LEU A 245 -9.88 12.87 5.80
N ASP A 246 -10.24 13.91 6.56
CA ASP A 246 -10.82 13.76 7.91
C ASP A 246 -12.21 13.08 7.86
N GLU A 247 -13.02 13.39 6.85
CA GLU A 247 -14.30 12.74 6.62
C GLU A 247 -14.13 11.24 6.36
N LEU A 248 -13.18 10.84 5.51
CA LEU A 248 -12.85 9.44 5.27
C LEU A 248 -12.37 8.73 6.55
N HIS A 249 -11.54 9.40 7.36
CA HIS A 249 -11.10 8.86 8.65
C HIS A 249 -12.28 8.61 9.61
N ARG A 250 -13.17 9.58 9.77
CA ARG A 250 -14.35 9.43 10.62
C ARG A 250 -15.24 8.29 10.16
N LYS A 251 -15.48 8.22 8.86
CA LYS A 251 -16.35 7.19 8.25
C LYS A 251 -15.82 5.77 8.49
N TRP A 252 -14.52 5.56 8.29
CA TRP A 252 -13.96 4.21 8.24
C TRP A 252 -13.12 3.83 9.47
N LEU A 253 -12.41 4.79 10.07
CA LEU A 253 -11.46 4.53 11.16
C LEU A 253 -12.00 4.96 12.54
N GLY A 254 -13.25 5.45 12.59
CA GLY A 254 -13.99 5.70 13.83
C GLY A 254 -13.56 6.95 14.59
N GLY A 255 -12.81 7.87 13.97
CA GLY A 255 -12.38 9.10 14.62
C GLY A 255 -11.74 10.11 13.65
N PRO A 256 -11.41 11.31 14.14
CA PRO A 256 -10.76 12.32 13.31
C PRO A 256 -9.36 11.88 12.89
N MET A 257 -8.90 12.42 11.78
CA MET A 257 -7.54 12.23 11.33
C MET A 257 -6.54 12.76 12.37
N ARG A 258 -5.61 11.92 12.79
CA ARG A 258 -4.48 12.35 13.64
C ARG A 258 -3.38 12.98 12.79
N PRO A 259 -2.55 13.88 13.37
CA PRO A 259 -1.40 14.41 12.66
C PRO A 259 -0.51 13.28 12.11
N LEU A 260 -0.32 13.28 10.81
CA LEU A 260 0.53 12.32 10.12
C LEU A 260 2.00 12.76 10.19
N PRO A 261 2.97 11.85 10.29
CA PRO A 261 4.38 12.22 10.26
C PRO A 261 4.70 12.84 8.91
N PRO A 262 5.55 13.88 8.85
CA PRO A 262 6.10 14.36 7.58
C PRO A 262 6.94 13.27 6.90
N MET A 263 7.04 13.36 5.58
CA MET A 263 7.97 12.55 4.77
C MET A 263 9.39 13.13 4.88
#